data_b01c0ba4dc1fde1d9b740e4ca58d0546
#
_entry.id   b01c0ba4dc1fde1d9b740e4ca58d0546
#
_cell.length_a   1.000
_cell.length_b   1.000
_cell.length_c   1.000
_cell.angle_alpha   90.00
_cell.angle_beta   90.00
_cell.angle_gamma   90.00
#
_symmetry.space_group_name_H-M   'P 1'
#
loop_
_entity.id
_entity.type
_entity.pdbx_description
1 polymer ?
#
loop_
_entity_poly.entity_id
_entity_poly.type
_entity_poly.pdbx_seq_one_letter_code
_entity_poly.pdbx_strand_id
1 'polypeptide(L)'
;MKFQTNNSLYKLMNLIIYLFLLYLFIDLLMKSGILDEQIDKLSELSNLFTIKIETILTVISVVFTFIATLIEYGFSLFLITLFFDKDKRNFGDVLLSKNISLSFSILLCYLFNPSDIKFAYLSILTVLLIGITNYARFKNLRLTVVFSVPFLFNAIVSIINSF
;
A
#
# COMPACT_ATOMS: atom_id res chain seq x y z
N MET A 1 -14.35 5.28 28.47
CA MET A 1 -12.93 4.94 28.53
C MET A 1 -12.25 5.52 27.29
N LYS A 2 -11.54 6.65 27.39
CA LYS A 2 -10.75 7.19 26.26
C LYS A 2 -9.45 6.39 26.20
N PHE A 3 -9.37 5.43 25.29
CA PHE A 3 -8.09 4.88 24.89
C PHE A 3 -7.29 6.00 24.21
N GLN A 4 -6.53 6.73 24.97
CA GLN A 4 -5.37 7.45 24.45
C GLN A 4 -4.31 6.38 24.14
N THR A 5 -4.53 5.61 23.08
CA THR A 5 -3.46 4.81 22.49
C THR A 5 -2.37 5.79 22.14
N ASN A 6 -1.17 5.55 22.66
CA ASN A 6 0.00 6.34 22.41
C ASN A 6 0.17 6.42 20.87
N ASN A 7 -0.20 7.56 20.27
CA ASN A 7 -0.38 7.72 18.82
C ASN A 7 0.90 7.35 18.04
N SER A 8 2.05 7.45 18.71
CA SER A 8 3.35 7.05 18.18
C SER A 8 3.51 5.52 18.12
N LEU A 9 3.16 4.80 19.18
CA LEU A 9 3.24 3.33 19.21
C LEU A 9 2.30 2.69 18.18
N TYR A 10 1.07 3.19 18.08
CA TYR A 10 0.10 2.75 17.09
C TYR A 10 0.62 2.91 15.65
N LYS A 11 1.22 4.07 15.32
CA LYS A 11 1.81 4.31 14.01
C LYS A 11 2.99 3.37 13.74
N LEU A 12 3.87 3.20 14.72
CA LEU A 12 5.05 2.33 14.60
C LEU A 12 4.64 0.86 14.38
N MET A 13 3.68 0.36 15.16
CA MET A 13 3.18 -1.02 14.98
C MET A 13 2.58 -1.23 13.60
N ASN A 14 1.71 -0.31 13.14
CA ASN A 14 1.13 -0.41 11.80
C ASN A 14 2.19 -0.31 10.71
N LEU A 15 3.26 0.47 10.89
CA LEU A 15 4.37 0.56 9.95
C LEU A 15 5.15 -0.75 9.85
N ILE A 16 5.48 -1.36 10.99
CA ILE A 16 6.21 -2.64 11.01
C ILE A 16 5.37 -3.74 10.33
N ILE A 17 4.08 -3.82 10.68
CA ILE A 17 3.15 -4.78 10.07
C ILE A 17 3.04 -4.52 8.55
N TYR A 18 2.95 -3.25 8.14
CA TYR A 18 2.86 -2.88 6.73
C TYR A 18 4.07 -3.35 5.92
N LEU A 19 5.28 -3.05 6.40
CA LEU A 19 6.51 -3.45 5.72
C LEU A 19 6.65 -4.98 5.66
N PHE A 20 6.28 -5.68 6.72
CA PHE A 20 6.29 -7.14 6.77
C PHE A 20 5.29 -7.76 5.78
N LEU A 21 4.03 -7.31 5.78
CA LEU A 21 3.00 -7.80 4.87
C LEU A 21 3.34 -7.47 3.41
N LEU A 22 3.89 -6.28 3.16
CA LEU A 22 4.31 -5.87 1.83
C LEU A 22 5.45 -6.76 1.31
N TYR A 23 6.43 -7.04 2.16
CA TYR A 23 7.51 -7.98 1.82
C TYR A 23 6.96 -9.38 1.49
N LEU A 24 6.08 -9.93 2.34
CA LEU A 24 5.47 -11.23 2.10
C LEU A 24 4.66 -11.27 0.80
N PHE A 25 3.90 -10.22 0.52
CA PHE A 25 3.08 -10.14 -0.69
C PHE A 25 3.95 -10.12 -1.96
N ILE A 26 5.00 -9.29 -1.98
CA ILE A 26 5.91 -9.21 -3.12
C ILE A 26 6.69 -10.53 -3.29
N ASP A 27 7.17 -11.14 -2.20
CA ASP A 27 7.85 -12.44 -2.25
C ASP A 27 6.93 -13.55 -2.82
N LEU A 28 5.64 -13.54 -2.47
CA LEU A 28 4.66 -14.45 -3.07
C LEU A 28 4.47 -14.21 -4.57
N LEU A 29 4.40 -12.94 -5.00
CA LEU A 29 4.29 -12.61 -6.42
C LEU A 29 5.54 -13.05 -7.21
N MET A 30 6.74 -12.87 -6.63
CA MET A 30 8.00 -13.36 -7.22
C MET A 30 7.98 -14.87 -7.40
N LYS A 31 7.59 -15.61 -6.37
CA LYS A 31 7.54 -17.09 -6.39
C LYS A 31 6.46 -17.66 -7.31
N SER A 32 5.44 -16.87 -7.65
CA SER A 32 4.37 -17.29 -8.55
C SER A 32 4.71 -17.18 -10.04
N GLY A 33 5.90 -16.65 -10.38
CA GLY A 33 6.32 -16.47 -11.77
C GLY A 33 5.70 -15.25 -12.48
N ILE A 34 4.87 -14.45 -11.78
CA ILE A 34 4.25 -13.25 -12.40
C ILE A 34 5.30 -12.22 -12.85
N LEU A 35 6.47 -12.24 -12.20
CA LEU A 35 7.54 -11.28 -12.43
C LEU A 35 8.76 -11.89 -13.16
N ASP A 36 8.63 -13.11 -13.70
CA ASP A 36 9.75 -13.84 -14.35
C ASP A 36 10.33 -13.04 -15.51
N GLU A 37 9.51 -12.42 -16.33
CA GLU A 37 9.97 -11.58 -17.46
C GLU A 37 10.83 -10.39 -16.99
N GLN A 38 10.52 -9.78 -15.84
CA GLN A 38 11.32 -8.72 -15.25
C GLN A 38 12.62 -9.27 -14.65
N ILE A 39 12.57 -10.48 -14.07
CA ILE A 39 13.74 -11.16 -13.50
C ILE A 39 14.71 -11.52 -14.62
N ASP A 40 14.23 -12.07 -15.74
CA ASP A 40 15.05 -12.46 -16.87
C ASP A 40 15.80 -11.28 -17.49
N LYS A 41 15.12 -10.13 -17.64
CA LYS A 41 15.74 -8.87 -18.15
C LYS A 41 16.87 -8.36 -17.24
N LEU A 42 16.84 -8.70 -15.96
CA LEU A 42 17.83 -8.28 -14.96
C LEU A 42 18.84 -9.39 -14.64
N SER A 43 18.69 -10.58 -15.20
CA SER A 43 19.57 -11.73 -14.93
C SER A 43 21.02 -11.49 -15.33
N GLU A 44 21.26 -10.67 -16.35
CA GLU A 44 22.61 -10.24 -16.75
C GLU A 44 23.33 -9.46 -15.63
N LEU A 45 22.59 -8.74 -14.79
CA LEU A 45 23.14 -8.03 -13.63
C LEU A 45 23.42 -8.98 -12.45
N SER A 46 22.80 -10.15 -12.41
CA SER A 46 22.95 -11.11 -11.30
C SER A 46 24.36 -11.64 -11.12
N ASN A 47 25.13 -11.69 -12.23
CA ASN A 47 26.52 -12.14 -12.20
C ASN A 47 27.47 -11.20 -11.43
N LEU A 48 26.99 -9.99 -11.12
CA LEU A 48 27.76 -8.98 -10.37
C LEU A 48 27.51 -9.03 -8.84
N PHE A 49 26.48 -9.75 -8.40
CA PHE A 49 26.09 -9.77 -7.00
C PHE A 49 26.07 -11.20 -6.44
N THR A 50 26.55 -11.37 -5.21
CA THR A 50 26.50 -12.63 -4.45
C THR A 50 25.11 -12.95 -3.89
N ILE A 51 24.17 -12.00 -3.97
CA ILE A 51 22.79 -12.08 -3.45
C ILE A 51 21.86 -12.46 -4.60
N LYS A 52 20.87 -13.33 -4.34
CA LYS A 52 19.87 -13.71 -5.33
C LYS A 52 19.11 -12.46 -5.83
N ILE A 53 18.98 -12.35 -7.14
CA ILE A 53 18.34 -11.20 -7.81
C ILE A 53 16.89 -10.99 -7.34
N GLU A 54 16.17 -12.08 -7.10
CA GLU A 54 14.80 -12.05 -6.54
C GLU A 54 14.74 -11.31 -5.21
N THR A 55 15.72 -11.53 -4.31
CA THR A 55 15.77 -10.85 -3.02
C THR A 55 16.03 -9.34 -3.20
N ILE A 56 16.92 -8.98 -4.12
CA ILE A 56 17.21 -7.56 -4.43
C ILE A 56 15.96 -6.88 -4.97
N LEU A 57 15.28 -7.51 -5.93
CA LEU A 57 14.05 -6.98 -6.53
C LEU A 57 12.94 -6.85 -5.49
N THR A 58 12.77 -7.84 -4.61
CA THR A 58 11.79 -7.79 -3.52
C THR A 58 12.05 -6.57 -2.63
N VAL A 59 13.29 -6.37 -2.18
CA VAL A 59 13.64 -5.24 -1.31
C VAL A 59 13.42 -3.91 -2.03
N ILE A 60 13.86 -3.79 -3.27
CA ILE A 60 13.67 -2.59 -4.07
C ILE A 60 12.17 -2.28 -4.23
N SER A 61 11.36 -3.28 -4.58
CA SER A 61 9.91 -3.11 -4.74
C SER A 61 9.22 -2.70 -3.44
N VAL A 62 9.63 -3.25 -2.28
CA VAL A 62 9.14 -2.82 -0.96
C VAL A 62 9.44 -1.36 -0.70
N VAL A 63 10.69 -0.93 -0.96
CA VAL A 63 11.13 0.46 -0.74
C VAL A 63 10.35 1.42 -1.65
N PHE A 64 10.23 1.12 -2.94
CA PHE A 64 9.50 1.97 -3.89
C PHE A 64 8.01 2.07 -3.53
N THR A 65 7.36 0.96 -3.18
CA THR A 65 5.95 0.95 -2.79
C THR A 65 5.72 1.73 -1.48
N PHE A 66 6.67 1.65 -0.55
CA PHE A 66 6.60 2.45 0.68
C PHE A 66 6.77 3.95 0.38
N ILE A 67 7.72 4.33 -0.46
CA ILE A 67 7.90 5.73 -0.90
C ILE A 67 6.64 6.24 -1.60
N ALA A 68 6.05 5.46 -2.50
CA ALA A 68 4.80 5.82 -3.16
C ALA A 68 3.67 6.07 -2.14
N THR A 69 3.57 5.23 -1.10
CA THR A 69 2.61 5.42 0.00
C THR A 69 2.83 6.72 0.76
N LEU A 70 4.09 7.10 0.99
CA LEU A 70 4.42 8.39 1.64
C LEU A 70 4.05 9.58 0.76
N ILE A 71 4.28 9.47 -0.55
CA ILE A 71 3.92 10.52 -1.52
C ILE A 71 2.40 10.69 -1.58
N GLU A 72 1.63 9.59 -1.69
CA GLU A 72 0.15 9.62 -1.66
C GLU A 72 -0.37 10.31 -0.40
N TYR A 73 0.18 9.92 0.76
CA TYR A 73 -0.20 10.51 2.04
C TYR A 73 0.18 11.99 2.12
N GLY A 74 1.40 12.35 1.71
CA GLY A 74 1.86 13.75 1.67
C GLY A 74 0.98 14.62 0.79
N PHE A 75 0.58 14.11 -0.39
CA PHE A 75 -0.31 14.82 -1.29
C PHE A 75 -1.73 14.96 -0.71
N SER A 76 -2.22 13.93 0.00
CA SER A 76 -3.50 14.01 0.73
C SER A 76 -3.47 15.09 1.81
N LEU A 77 -2.36 15.20 2.56
CA LEU A 77 -2.21 16.27 3.55
C LEU A 77 -2.16 17.66 2.90
N PHE A 78 -1.44 17.79 1.79
CA PHE A 78 -1.38 19.03 1.03
C PHE A 78 -2.79 19.48 0.58
N LEU A 79 -3.59 18.58 0.02
CA LEU A 79 -4.97 18.87 -0.36
C LEU A 79 -5.82 19.28 0.85
N ILE A 80 -5.67 18.60 1.99
CA ILE A 80 -6.39 18.99 3.21
C ILE A 80 -6.01 20.41 3.65
N THR A 81 -4.73 20.77 3.64
CA THR A 81 -4.30 22.11 4.04
C THR A 81 -4.81 23.20 3.11
N LEU A 82 -5.04 22.89 1.83
CA LEU A 82 -5.63 23.85 0.89
C LEU A 82 -7.13 24.13 1.13
N PHE A 83 -7.88 23.10 1.58
CA PHE A 83 -9.34 23.17 1.68
C PHE A 83 -9.85 23.25 3.12
N PHE A 84 -9.01 22.95 4.13
CA PHE A 84 -9.40 22.87 5.52
C PHE A 84 -8.28 23.38 6.44
N ASP A 85 -8.56 24.37 7.28
CA ASP A 85 -7.62 24.95 8.26
C ASP A 85 -7.28 24.02 9.44
N LYS A 86 -7.22 22.72 9.24
CA LYS A 86 -7.04 21.74 10.33
C LYS A 86 -5.98 20.71 9.97
N ASP A 87 -4.94 20.66 10.79
CA ASP A 87 -3.96 19.57 10.77
C ASP A 87 -4.61 18.27 11.30
N LYS A 88 -4.92 17.36 10.39
CA LYS A 88 -5.57 16.07 10.70
C LYS A 88 -4.71 14.91 10.21
N ARG A 89 -3.55 14.77 10.81
CA ARG A 89 -2.59 13.70 10.49
C ARG A 89 -3.08 12.35 11.03
N ASN A 90 -3.25 11.40 10.13
CA ASN A 90 -3.74 10.05 10.43
C ASN A 90 -3.00 8.94 9.68
N PHE A 91 -1.70 9.09 9.52
CA PHE A 91 -0.88 8.11 8.80
C PHE A 91 -1.07 6.67 9.30
N GLY A 92 -1.26 6.47 10.61
CA GLY A 92 -1.55 5.16 11.19
C GLY A 92 -2.84 4.51 10.66
N ASP A 93 -3.88 5.30 10.36
CA ASP A 93 -5.13 4.79 9.81
C ASP A 93 -4.99 4.41 8.33
N VAL A 94 -4.16 5.15 7.58
CA VAL A 94 -3.80 4.79 6.19
C VAL A 94 -3.03 3.47 6.17
N LEU A 95 -2.03 3.33 7.04
CA LEU A 95 -1.27 2.09 7.16
C LEU A 95 -2.17 0.91 7.58
N LEU A 96 -3.09 1.11 8.53
CA LEU A 96 -4.04 0.08 8.93
C LEU A 96 -4.90 -0.37 7.73
N SER A 97 -5.42 0.56 6.95
CA SER A 97 -6.23 0.26 5.76
C SER A 97 -5.42 -0.53 4.72
N LYS A 98 -4.17 -0.13 4.48
CA LYS A 98 -3.26 -0.87 3.58
C LYS A 98 -2.91 -2.25 4.14
N ASN A 99 -2.72 -2.40 5.47
CA ASN A 99 -2.47 -3.69 6.11
C ASN A 99 -3.64 -4.67 5.90
N ILE A 100 -4.87 -4.21 6.08
CA ILE A 100 -6.07 -5.03 5.85
C ILE A 100 -6.14 -5.47 4.38
N SER A 101 -5.91 -4.54 3.45
CA SER A 101 -5.92 -4.83 2.02
C SER A 101 -4.82 -5.83 1.62
N LEU A 102 -3.59 -5.65 2.12
CA LEU A 102 -2.47 -6.58 1.87
C LEU A 102 -2.74 -7.97 2.46
N SER A 103 -3.28 -8.04 3.68
CA SER A 103 -3.65 -9.32 4.29
C SER A 103 -4.69 -10.05 3.45
N PHE A 104 -5.67 -9.32 2.90
CA PHE A 104 -6.66 -9.89 1.99
C PHE A 104 -6.03 -10.33 0.67
N SER A 105 -5.11 -9.55 0.10
CA SER A 105 -4.37 -9.92 -1.11
C SER A 105 -3.55 -11.20 -0.92
N ILE A 106 -2.84 -11.31 0.21
CA ILE A 106 -2.07 -12.50 0.56
C ILE A 106 -3.00 -13.73 0.69
N LEU A 107 -4.14 -13.57 1.38
CA LEU A 107 -5.13 -14.63 1.51
C LEU A 107 -5.63 -15.11 0.13
N LEU A 108 -5.91 -14.19 -0.79
CA LEU A 108 -6.31 -14.53 -2.15
C LEU A 108 -5.21 -15.31 -2.89
N CYS A 109 -3.93 -14.96 -2.72
CA CYS A 109 -2.81 -15.69 -3.32
C CYS A 109 -2.71 -17.15 -2.81
N TYR A 110 -3.17 -17.42 -1.59
CA TYR A 110 -3.21 -18.79 -1.07
C TYR A 110 -4.45 -19.60 -1.53
N LEU A 111 -5.55 -18.91 -1.83
CA LEU A 111 -6.80 -19.55 -2.23
C LEU A 111 -6.91 -19.76 -3.74
N PHE A 112 -6.27 -18.92 -4.52
CA PHE A 112 -6.35 -18.88 -5.98
C PHE A 112 -4.94 -18.80 -6.57
N ASN A 113 -4.81 -19.15 -7.85
CA ASN A 113 -3.55 -18.93 -8.56
C ASN A 113 -3.31 -17.40 -8.70
N PRO A 114 -2.17 -16.88 -8.24
CA PRO A 114 -1.89 -15.45 -8.32
C PRO A 114 -1.97 -14.85 -9.73
N SER A 115 -1.65 -15.64 -10.77
CA SER A 115 -1.76 -15.20 -12.18
C SER A 115 -3.19 -14.84 -12.60
N ASP A 116 -4.20 -15.42 -11.94
CA ASP A 116 -5.60 -15.21 -12.28
C ASP A 116 -6.22 -14.01 -11.54
N ILE A 117 -5.47 -13.44 -10.58
CA ILE A 117 -5.94 -12.35 -9.72
C ILE A 117 -5.54 -11.01 -10.31
N LYS A 118 -6.52 -10.20 -10.67
CA LYS A 118 -6.28 -8.80 -11.05
C LYS A 118 -6.11 -7.91 -9.80
N PHE A 119 -4.91 -7.89 -9.24
CA PHE A 119 -4.59 -7.15 -8.00
C PHE A 119 -4.88 -5.65 -8.09
N ALA A 120 -4.93 -5.09 -9.30
CA ALA A 120 -5.34 -3.70 -9.51
C ALA A 120 -6.71 -3.39 -8.90
N TYR A 121 -7.66 -4.33 -8.89
CA TYR A 121 -8.97 -4.10 -8.26
C TYR A 121 -8.91 -4.06 -6.73
N LEU A 122 -7.88 -4.64 -6.12
CA LEU A 122 -7.70 -4.57 -4.67
C LEU A 122 -7.28 -3.17 -4.20
N SER A 123 -6.74 -2.35 -5.10
CA SER A 123 -6.49 -0.94 -4.82
C SER A 123 -7.77 -0.17 -4.50
N ILE A 124 -8.91 -0.54 -5.12
CA ILE A 124 -10.23 0.04 -4.81
C ILE A 124 -10.61 -0.29 -3.36
N LEU A 125 -10.40 -1.53 -2.93
CA LEU A 125 -10.64 -1.94 -1.53
C LEU A 125 -9.83 -1.06 -0.56
N THR A 126 -8.57 -0.81 -0.88
CA THR A 126 -7.72 0.08 -0.07
C THR A 126 -8.31 1.48 0.04
N VAL A 127 -8.77 2.07 -1.07
CA VAL A 127 -9.39 3.41 -1.09
C VAL A 127 -10.66 3.44 -0.26
N LEU A 128 -11.51 2.43 -0.38
CA LEU A 128 -12.74 2.31 0.43
C LEU A 128 -12.43 2.22 1.92
N LEU A 129 -11.45 1.41 2.32
CA LEU A 129 -11.02 1.28 3.71
C LEU A 129 -10.45 2.60 4.24
N ILE A 130 -9.64 3.32 3.46
CA ILE A 130 -9.13 4.66 3.80
C ILE A 130 -10.31 5.63 3.99
N GLY A 131 -11.29 5.61 3.10
CA GLY A 131 -12.49 6.44 3.22
C GLY A 131 -13.29 6.13 4.49
N ILE A 132 -13.55 4.87 4.77
CA ILE A 132 -14.31 4.43 5.95
C ILE A 132 -13.59 4.82 7.24
N THR A 133 -12.29 4.54 7.36
CA THR A 133 -11.50 4.84 8.56
C THR A 133 -11.40 6.35 8.81
N ASN A 134 -11.20 7.14 7.75
CA ASN A 134 -11.19 8.60 7.86
C ASN A 134 -12.56 9.16 8.25
N TYR A 135 -13.64 8.68 7.62
CA TYR A 135 -15.00 9.11 7.97
C TYR A 135 -15.34 8.74 9.42
N ALA A 136 -15.03 7.52 9.84
CA ALA A 136 -15.26 7.07 11.22
C ALA A 136 -14.56 7.97 12.24
N ARG A 137 -13.35 8.44 11.90
CA ARG A 137 -12.54 9.29 12.79
C ARG A 137 -12.98 10.75 12.81
N PHE A 138 -13.22 11.35 11.66
CA PHE A 138 -13.41 12.81 11.52
C PHE A 138 -14.87 13.21 11.39
N LYS A 139 -15.76 12.29 11.06
CA LYS A 139 -17.22 12.52 10.85
C LYS A 139 -17.49 13.66 9.86
N ASN A 140 -16.60 13.85 8.88
CA ASN A 140 -16.70 14.89 7.87
C ASN A 140 -16.49 14.29 6.47
N LEU A 141 -17.57 14.17 5.71
CA LEU A 141 -17.57 13.55 4.39
C LEU A 141 -16.68 14.31 3.39
N ARG A 142 -16.76 15.66 3.39
CA ARG A 142 -15.97 16.49 2.46
C ARG A 142 -14.46 16.29 2.68
N LEU A 143 -14.03 16.32 3.95
CA LEU A 143 -12.63 16.05 4.31
C LEU A 143 -12.21 14.63 3.92
N THR A 144 -13.06 13.64 4.15
CA THR A 144 -12.80 12.25 3.79
C THR A 144 -12.59 12.09 2.29
N VAL A 145 -13.47 12.69 1.48
CA VAL A 145 -13.36 12.63 0.00
C VAL A 145 -12.07 13.29 -0.45
N VAL A 146 -11.78 14.52 -0.02
CA VAL A 146 -10.56 15.26 -0.40
C VAL A 146 -9.30 14.47 -0.01
N PHE A 147 -9.28 13.86 1.18
CA PHE A 147 -8.18 13.04 1.63
C PHE A 147 -7.96 11.80 0.76
N SER A 148 -9.03 11.19 0.28
CA SER A 148 -8.96 9.93 -0.48
C SER A 148 -8.60 10.13 -1.96
N VAL A 149 -8.62 11.36 -2.49
CA VAL A 149 -8.37 11.66 -3.91
C VAL A 149 -7.04 11.08 -4.44
N PRO A 150 -5.87 11.23 -3.78
CA PRO A 150 -4.62 10.71 -4.31
C PRO A 150 -4.60 9.18 -4.38
N PHE A 151 -5.17 8.51 -3.38
CA PHE A 151 -5.30 7.05 -3.36
C PHE A 151 -6.25 6.54 -4.45
N LEU A 152 -7.35 7.27 -4.69
CA LEU A 152 -8.29 6.96 -5.77
C LEU A 152 -7.62 7.12 -7.14
N PHE A 153 -6.86 8.19 -7.34
CA PHE A 153 -6.14 8.42 -8.58
C PHE A 153 -5.15 7.28 -8.86
N ASN A 154 -4.35 6.88 -7.88
CA ASN A 154 -3.43 5.76 -8.02
C ASN A 154 -4.16 4.42 -8.29
N ALA A 155 -5.31 4.18 -7.66
CA ALA A 155 -6.12 3.00 -7.94
C ALA A 155 -6.64 2.98 -9.39
N ILE A 156 -7.08 4.11 -9.92
CA ILE A 156 -7.53 4.23 -11.32
C ILE A 156 -6.37 3.97 -12.27
N VAL A 157 -5.20 4.58 -12.04
CA VAL A 157 -4.00 4.35 -12.87
C VAL A 157 -3.59 2.87 -12.84
N SER A 158 -3.61 2.23 -11.67
CA SER A 158 -3.30 0.80 -11.54
C SER A 158 -4.26 -0.08 -12.34
N ILE A 159 -5.56 0.27 -12.37
CA ILE A 159 -6.57 -0.47 -13.14
C ILE A 159 -6.35 -0.27 -14.64
N ILE A 160 -6.13 0.96 -15.09
CA ILE A 160 -5.88 1.25 -16.51
C ILE A 160 -4.66 0.47 -17.02
N ASN A 161 -3.59 0.41 -16.22
CA ASN A 161 -2.36 -0.30 -16.60
C ASN A 161 -2.50 -1.84 -16.54
N SER A 162 -3.62 -2.36 -16.00
CA SER A 162 -3.90 -3.81 -15.93
C SER A 162 -4.69 -4.35 -17.12
N PHE A 163 -5.08 -3.48 -18.04
CA PHE A 163 -5.72 -3.81 -19.33
C PHE A 163 -4.74 -3.72 -20.47
#